data_bc977d0c2811ae2e2c75cb29d75d871a
#
_entry.id   bc977d0c2811ae2e2c75cb29d75d871a
#
_cell.length_a   1.000
_cell.length_b   1.000
_cell.length_c   1.000
_cell.angle_alpha   90.00
_cell.angle_beta   90.00
_cell.angle_gamma   90.00
#
_symmetry.space_group_name_H-M   'P 1'
#
loop_
_entity.id
_entity.type
_entity.pdbx_description
1 polymer ?
#
loop_
_entity_poly.entity_id
_entity_poly.type
_entity_poly.pdbx_seq_one_letter_code
_entity_poly.pdbx_strand_id
1 'polypeptide(L)'
;MQQETRITKERIGVLIGKKGMTKREIEEKTKTTILVDSEEGLVSIEGEEADGFLRAVEVVKAIARGFSPERAFTLFEDEDLYLELIELSDIADTPAKLERIRGRIIGRDGKSRSQIEDLTSTEISVYGKTVAIIGMIEQVKVAREAIEMLINGVSHESVYAFLDRKKRELKQDMLNYYY
;
A
#
# COMPACT_ATOMS: atom_id res chain seq x y z
N MET A 1 7.26 22.74 -4.96
CA MET A 1 6.16 21.78 -5.24
C MET A 1 5.29 21.66 -4.01
N GLN A 2 4.01 21.52 -4.22
CA GLN A 2 3.03 21.42 -3.13
C GLN A 2 1.92 20.44 -3.54
N GLN A 3 1.47 19.65 -2.59
CA GLN A 3 0.31 18.77 -2.77
C GLN A 3 -0.51 18.70 -1.50
N GLU A 4 -1.83 18.78 -1.67
CA GLU A 4 -2.78 18.64 -0.58
C GLU A 4 -3.57 17.35 -0.72
N THR A 5 -3.88 16.72 0.40
CA THR A 5 -4.71 15.52 0.44
C THR A 5 -5.57 15.51 1.71
N ARG A 6 -6.76 14.91 1.60
CA ARG A 6 -7.63 14.70 2.76
C ARG A 6 -7.37 13.33 3.37
N ILE A 7 -7.26 13.32 4.68
CA ILE A 7 -6.98 12.11 5.46
C ILE A 7 -7.98 12.04 6.61
N THR A 8 -8.46 10.84 6.94
CA THR A 8 -9.37 10.66 8.09
C THR A 8 -8.65 11.04 9.39
N LYS A 9 -9.41 11.47 10.39
CA LYS A 9 -8.84 11.87 11.69
C LYS A 9 -8.02 10.78 12.34
N GLU A 10 -8.48 9.53 12.24
CA GLU A 10 -7.74 8.36 12.73
C GLU A 10 -6.36 8.26 12.08
N ARG A 11 -6.30 8.39 10.78
CA ARG A 11 -5.02 8.26 10.04
C ARG A 11 -4.12 9.48 10.20
N ILE A 12 -4.69 10.66 10.44
CA ILE A 12 -3.93 11.85 10.82
C ILE A 12 -3.15 11.60 12.11
N GLY A 13 -3.80 11.00 13.12
CA GLY A 13 -3.13 10.63 14.36
C GLY A 13 -1.94 9.71 14.12
N VAL A 14 -2.08 8.73 13.23
CA VAL A 14 -0.99 7.82 12.85
C VAL A 14 0.13 8.55 12.11
N LEU A 15 -0.22 9.46 11.21
CA LEU A 15 0.75 10.26 10.43
C LEU A 15 1.59 11.17 11.34
N ILE A 16 0.96 11.83 12.30
CA ILE A 16 1.67 12.68 13.27
C ILE A 16 2.56 11.82 14.16
N GLY A 17 2.00 10.72 14.65
CA GLY A 17 2.69 9.81 15.54
C GLY A 17 2.86 10.37 16.95
N LYS A 18 3.46 9.57 17.82
CA LYS A 18 3.72 9.95 19.22
C LYS A 18 4.67 11.14 19.28
N LYS A 19 4.23 12.24 19.88
CA LYS A 19 4.99 13.49 20.01
C LYS A 19 5.43 14.08 18.64
N GLY A 20 4.70 13.78 17.58
CA GLY A 20 5.02 14.23 16.24
C GLY A 20 6.20 13.54 15.59
N MET A 21 6.64 12.41 16.12
CA MET A 21 7.87 11.73 15.67
C MET A 21 7.77 11.19 14.25
N THR A 22 6.62 10.58 13.87
CA THR A 22 6.43 10.02 12.53
C THR A 22 6.49 11.10 11.46
N LYS A 23 5.73 12.18 11.63
CA LYS A 23 5.72 13.33 10.74
C LYS A 23 7.13 13.92 10.58
N ARG A 24 7.82 14.09 11.68
CA ARG A 24 9.16 14.66 11.71
C ARG A 24 10.18 13.78 10.98
N GLU A 25 10.08 12.47 11.16
CA GLU A 25 10.95 11.52 10.47
C GLU A 25 10.75 11.55 8.95
N ILE A 26 9.51 11.66 8.48
CA ILE A 26 9.21 11.83 7.06
C ILE A 26 9.83 13.13 6.53
N GLU A 27 9.61 14.24 7.24
CA GLU A 27 10.15 15.56 6.85
C GLU A 27 11.69 15.54 6.76
N GLU A 28 12.35 14.94 7.73
CA GLU A 28 13.82 14.84 7.75
C GLU A 28 14.37 13.99 6.60
N LYS A 29 13.77 12.83 6.35
CA LYS A 29 14.24 11.92 5.30
C LYS A 29 14.00 12.44 3.89
N THR A 30 12.99 13.26 3.69
CA THR A 30 12.56 13.72 2.36
C THR A 30 12.87 15.21 2.12
N LYS A 31 13.33 15.92 3.12
CA LYS A 31 13.54 17.37 3.08
C LYS A 31 12.29 18.14 2.66
N THR A 32 11.15 17.72 3.22
CA THR A 32 9.85 18.34 2.97
C THR A 32 9.29 18.93 4.25
N THR A 33 8.26 19.77 4.11
CA THR A 33 7.47 20.28 5.21
C THR A 33 6.05 19.74 5.09
N ILE A 34 5.54 19.16 6.17
CA ILE A 34 4.18 18.60 6.23
C ILE A 34 3.35 19.44 7.18
N LEU A 35 2.31 20.08 6.64
CA LEU A 35 1.37 20.88 7.42
C LEU A 35 0.06 20.10 7.59
N VAL A 36 -0.39 19.95 8.83
CA VAL A 36 -1.60 19.17 9.14
C VAL A 36 -2.65 20.06 9.76
N ASP A 37 -3.84 20.12 9.13
CA ASP A 37 -5.04 20.68 9.71
C ASP A 37 -5.92 19.52 10.21
N SER A 38 -5.84 19.25 11.50
CA SER A 38 -6.55 18.12 12.11
C SER A 38 -8.08 18.32 12.14
N GLU A 39 -8.56 19.55 12.12
CA GLU A 39 -10.01 19.85 12.13
C GLU A 39 -10.63 19.57 10.76
N GLU A 40 -9.97 20.04 9.70
CA GLU A 40 -10.43 19.86 8.32
C GLU A 40 -10.02 18.51 7.72
N GLY A 41 -9.09 17.81 8.35
CA GLY A 41 -8.55 16.57 7.81
C GLY A 41 -7.66 16.80 6.58
N LEU A 42 -7.03 17.97 6.50
CA LEU A 42 -6.22 18.36 5.36
C LEU A 42 -4.74 18.28 5.68
N VAL A 43 -3.99 17.63 4.79
CA VAL A 43 -2.54 17.52 4.89
C VAL A 43 -1.91 18.15 3.64
N SER A 44 -1.01 19.09 3.84
CA SER A 44 -0.25 19.73 2.77
C SER A 44 1.21 19.34 2.87
N ILE A 45 1.78 18.93 1.76
CA ILE A 45 3.20 18.55 1.65
C ILE A 45 3.87 19.55 0.73
N GLU A 46 4.96 20.14 1.20
CA GLU A 46 5.75 21.12 0.46
C GLU A 46 7.20 20.69 0.39
N GLY A 47 7.81 20.82 -0.78
CA GLY A 47 9.22 20.49 -0.97
C GLY A 47 9.80 21.09 -2.24
N GLU A 48 11.11 21.28 -2.25
CA GLU A 48 11.84 21.86 -3.38
C GLU A 48 12.44 20.77 -4.28
N GLU A 49 12.94 19.70 -3.67
CA GLU A 49 13.57 18.59 -4.40
C GLU A 49 12.50 17.59 -4.84
N ALA A 50 12.45 17.26 -6.14
CA ALA A 50 11.42 16.43 -6.74
C ALA A 50 11.38 15.01 -6.14
N ASP A 51 12.52 14.37 -6.01
CA ASP A 51 12.58 12.98 -5.53
C ASP A 51 12.09 12.86 -4.07
N GLY A 52 12.56 13.73 -3.20
CA GLY A 52 12.12 13.78 -1.81
C GLY A 52 10.63 14.10 -1.69
N PHE A 53 10.15 15.08 -2.46
CA PHE A 53 8.75 15.46 -2.48
C PHE A 53 7.84 14.30 -2.91
N LEU A 54 8.15 13.63 -4.01
CA LEU A 54 7.37 12.50 -4.50
C LEU A 54 7.36 11.35 -3.50
N ARG A 55 8.51 11.07 -2.89
CA ARG A 55 8.59 10.01 -1.88
C ARG A 55 7.78 10.36 -0.62
N ALA A 56 7.81 11.62 -0.17
CA ALA A 56 6.99 12.07 0.95
C ALA A 56 5.50 11.90 0.66
N VAL A 57 5.05 12.30 -0.54
CA VAL A 57 3.65 12.12 -0.98
C VAL A 57 3.26 10.65 -0.93
N GLU A 58 4.11 9.78 -1.41
CA GLU A 58 3.85 8.34 -1.46
C GLU A 58 3.75 7.72 -0.06
N VAL A 59 4.67 8.05 0.83
CA VAL A 59 4.66 7.56 2.22
C VAL A 59 3.43 8.08 2.97
N VAL A 60 3.09 9.35 2.81
CA VAL A 60 1.87 9.92 3.41
C VAL A 60 0.62 9.22 2.90
N LYS A 61 0.53 8.93 1.60
CA LYS A 61 -0.57 8.15 1.02
C LYS A 61 -0.65 6.74 1.60
N ALA A 62 0.48 6.07 1.76
CA ALA A 62 0.53 4.73 2.35
C ALA A 62 -0.05 4.73 3.77
N ILE A 63 0.33 5.69 4.59
CA ILE A 63 -0.22 5.85 5.95
C ILE A 63 -1.71 6.20 5.89
N ALA A 64 -2.11 7.10 5.01
CA ALA A 64 -3.52 7.47 4.82
C ALA A 64 -4.39 6.27 4.43
N ARG A 65 -3.84 5.29 3.72
CA ARG A 65 -4.53 4.08 3.25
C ARG A 65 -4.32 2.86 4.15
N GLY A 66 -3.89 3.07 5.39
CA GLY A 66 -3.95 2.08 6.44
C GLY A 66 -2.62 1.43 6.85
N PHE A 67 -1.53 1.72 6.17
CA PHE A 67 -0.23 1.19 6.59
C PHE A 67 0.24 1.83 7.91
N SER A 68 0.85 1.03 8.76
CA SER A 68 1.60 1.56 9.89
C SER A 68 2.81 2.35 9.40
N PRO A 69 3.36 3.28 10.20
CA PRO A 69 4.58 4.00 9.82
C PRO A 69 5.73 3.06 9.45
N GLU A 70 5.96 1.99 10.21
CA GLU A 70 7.02 1.02 9.95
C GLU A 70 6.89 0.39 8.57
N ARG A 71 5.67 0.02 8.19
CA ARG A 71 5.39 -0.60 6.89
C ARG A 71 5.47 0.42 5.76
N ALA A 72 4.93 1.62 5.95
CA ALA A 72 5.02 2.70 4.97
C ALA A 72 6.47 3.13 4.72
N PHE A 73 7.32 3.08 5.76
CA PHE A 73 8.72 3.47 5.68
C PHE A 73 9.59 2.47 4.89
N THR A 74 9.08 1.29 4.54
CA THR A 74 9.76 0.42 3.60
C THR A 74 10.01 1.12 2.25
N LEU A 75 9.17 2.11 1.89
CA LEU A 75 9.36 2.94 0.70
C LEU A 75 10.66 3.76 0.74
N PHE A 76 11.26 3.96 1.91
CA PHE A 76 12.56 4.62 2.05
C PHE A 76 13.75 3.68 1.87
N GLU A 77 13.53 2.38 1.92
CA GLU A 77 14.61 1.38 1.89
C GLU A 77 15.19 1.17 0.49
N ASP A 78 14.38 1.35 -0.55
CA ASP A 78 14.76 1.11 -1.92
C ASP A 78 13.97 2.05 -2.85
N GLU A 79 14.67 2.71 -3.76
CA GLU A 79 14.07 3.65 -4.71
C GLU A 79 13.16 2.99 -5.75
N ASP A 80 13.32 1.67 -5.97
CA ASP A 80 12.49 0.90 -6.90
C ASP A 80 11.17 0.46 -6.29
N LEU A 81 10.98 0.59 -4.97
CA LEU A 81 9.70 0.32 -4.33
C LEU A 81 8.70 1.44 -4.62
N TYR A 82 7.45 1.07 -4.85
CA TYR A 82 6.39 2.05 -5.06
C TYR A 82 5.07 1.59 -4.43
N LEU A 83 4.14 2.53 -4.35
CA LEU A 83 2.80 2.32 -3.82
C LEU A 83 1.79 2.20 -4.97
N GLU A 84 1.05 1.10 -5.01
CA GLU A 84 -0.09 0.90 -5.92
C GLU A 84 -1.38 0.93 -5.12
N LEU A 85 -2.41 1.60 -5.65
CA LEU A 85 -3.73 1.66 -5.04
C LEU A 85 -4.77 1.00 -5.94
N ILE A 86 -5.63 0.19 -5.34
CA ILE A 86 -6.80 -0.41 -6.01
C ILE A 86 -8.04 0.17 -5.34
N GLU A 87 -8.84 0.93 -6.08
CA GLU A 87 -10.10 1.48 -5.60
C GLU A 87 -11.21 0.45 -5.73
N LEU A 88 -11.89 0.16 -4.62
CA LEU A 88 -12.98 -0.80 -4.58
C LEU A 88 -14.36 -0.16 -4.78
N SER A 89 -14.44 1.17 -4.77
CA SER A 89 -15.70 1.92 -4.84
C SER A 89 -16.50 1.67 -6.11
N ASP A 90 -15.82 1.49 -7.25
CA ASP A 90 -16.46 1.22 -8.55
C ASP A 90 -16.98 -0.22 -8.69
N ILE A 91 -16.42 -1.14 -7.90
CA ILE A 91 -16.73 -2.57 -7.94
C ILE A 91 -17.76 -2.93 -6.87
N ALA A 92 -17.67 -2.30 -5.70
CA ALA A 92 -18.52 -2.53 -4.55
C ALA A 92 -19.44 -1.32 -4.33
N ASP A 93 -20.58 -1.31 -5.00
CA ASP A 93 -21.55 -0.23 -5.00
C ASP A 93 -22.43 -0.21 -3.73
N THR A 94 -22.37 -1.23 -2.90
CA THR A 94 -23.09 -1.29 -1.62
C THR A 94 -22.14 -1.62 -0.46
N PRO A 95 -22.46 -1.17 0.77
CA PRO A 95 -21.65 -1.53 1.95
C PRO A 95 -21.50 -3.04 2.15
N ALA A 96 -22.52 -3.81 1.86
CA ALA A 96 -22.51 -5.28 1.99
C ALA A 96 -21.51 -5.92 1.00
N LYS A 97 -21.50 -5.46 -0.25
CA LYS A 97 -20.55 -5.93 -1.26
C LYS A 97 -19.13 -5.58 -0.90
N LEU A 98 -18.91 -4.34 -0.42
CA LEU A 98 -17.60 -3.88 0.01
C LEU A 98 -17.04 -4.74 1.14
N GLU A 99 -17.86 -5.00 2.16
CA GLU A 99 -17.46 -5.83 3.30
C GLU A 99 -17.14 -7.26 2.87
N ARG A 100 -17.92 -7.83 1.97
CA ARG A 100 -17.69 -9.18 1.43
C ARG A 100 -16.36 -9.24 0.66
N ILE A 101 -16.10 -8.27 -0.21
CA ILE A 101 -14.86 -8.22 -1.00
C ILE A 101 -13.65 -8.04 -0.07
N ARG A 102 -13.73 -7.12 0.87
CA ARG A 102 -12.68 -6.91 1.86
C ARG A 102 -12.40 -8.19 2.66
N GLY A 103 -13.45 -8.86 3.10
CA GLY A 103 -13.34 -10.13 3.83
C GLY A 103 -12.65 -11.23 3.02
N ARG A 104 -12.90 -11.29 1.72
CA ARG A 104 -12.22 -12.25 0.83
C ARG A 104 -10.74 -11.94 0.68
N ILE A 105 -10.39 -10.68 0.52
CA ILE A 105 -8.98 -10.25 0.37
C ILE A 105 -8.20 -10.48 1.67
N ILE A 106 -8.77 -10.09 2.80
CA ILE A 106 -8.14 -10.25 4.12
C ILE A 106 -8.06 -11.72 4.50
N GLY A 107 -9.19 -12.44 4.32
CA GLY A 107 -9.32 -13.82 4.74
C GLY A 107 -9.49 -13.96 6.25
N ARG A 108 -9.72 -15.22 6.69
CA ARG A 108 -9.86 -15.53 8.11
C ARG A 108 -8.56 -15.22 8.85
N ASP A 109 -8.63 -14.38 9.89
CA ASP A 109 -7.49 -13.96 10.70
C ASP A 109 -6.36 -13.31 9.88
N GLY A 110 -6.70 -12.70 8.74
CA GLY A 110 -5.74 -12.06 7.86
C GLY A 110 -4.89 -13.03 7.04
N LYS A 111 -5.25 -14.31 6.98
CA LYS A 111 -4.45 -15.36 6.34
C LYS A 111 -4.29 -15.16 4.84
N SER A 112 -5.35 -14.76 4.13
CA SER A 112 -5.29 -14.54 2.68
C SER A 112 -4.33 -13.40 2.35
N ARG A 113 -4.48 -12.28 3.03
CA ARG A 113 -3.58 -11.12 2.87
C ARG A 113 -2.12 -11.51 3.15
N SER A 114 -1.86 -12.19 4.26
CA SER A 114 -0.51 -12.65 4.61
C SER A 114 0.09 -13.60 3.58
N GLN A 115 -0.69 -14.52 3.05
CA GLN A 115 -0.24 -15.43 2.00
C GLN A 115 0.16 -14.69 0.72
N ILE A 116 -0.66 -13.72 0.31
CA ILE A 116 -0.34 -12.91 -0.87
C ILE A 116 0.95 -12.12 -0.63
N GLU A 117 1.08 -11.48 0.54
CA GLU A 117 2.29 -10.74 0.91
C GLU A 117 3.55 -11.63 0.85
N ASP A 118 3.49 -12.81 1.44
CA ASP A 118 4.62 -13.74 1.50
C ASP A 118 5.01 -14.28 0.12
N LEU A 119 4.02 -14.62 -0.71
CA LEU A 119 4.27 -15.19 -2.04
C LEU A 119 4.70 -14.16 -3.08
N THR A 120 4.44 -12.88 -2.85
CA THR A 120 4.77 -11.79 -3.78
C THR A 120 5.86 -10.85 -3.25
N SER A 121 6.28 -11.02 -2.01
CA SER A 121 7.23 -10.12 -1.32
C SER A 121 6.76 -8.67 -1.34
N THR A 122 5.45 -8.46 -1.09
CA THR A 122 4.82 -7.14 -1.01
C THR A 122 4.25 -6.90 0.38
N GLU A 123 3.96 -5.63 0.66
CA GLU A 123 3.17 -5.21 1.82
C GLU A 123 1.78 -4.83 1.33
N ILE A 124 0.72 -5.28 2.00
CA ILE A 124 -0.67 -5.03 1.60
C ILE A 124 -1.46 -4.46 2.76
N SER A 125 -2.21 -3.39 2.51
CA SER A 125 -3.17 -2.82 3.46
C SER A 125 -4.55 -2.75 2.82
N VAL A 126 -5.56 -3.25 3.52
CA VAL A 126 -6.97 -3.14 3.12
C VAL A 126 -7.63 -2.18 4.09
N TYR A 127 -7.95 -0.99 3.62
CA TYR A 127 -8.50 0.08 4.46
C TYR A 127 -9.62 0.82 3.71
N GLY A 128 -10.77 0.98 4.37
CA GLY A 128 -11.91 1.66 3.76
C GLY A 128 -12.30 1.01 2.42
N LYS A 129 -12.25 1.78 1.35
CA LYS A 129 -12.60 1.35 -0.02
C LYS A 129 -11.36 1.13 -0.88
N THR A 130 -10.20 0.95 -0.27
CA THR A 130 -8.92 0.89 -0.98
C THR A 130 -8.10 -0.31 -0.53
N VAL A 131 -7.43 -0.94 -1.48
CA VAL A 131 -6.33 -1.86 -1.23
C VAL A 131 -5.05 -1.17 -1.67
N ALA A 132 -4.08 -1.08 -0.78
CA ALA A 132 -2.78 -0.47 -1.03
C ALA A 132 -1.69 -1.54 -1.02
N ILE A 133 -0.79 -1.49 -1.99
CA ILE A 133 0.28 -2.48 -2.16
C ILE A 133 1.61 -1.73 -2.27
N ILE A 134 2.60 -2.15 -1.49
CA ILE A 134 3.98 -1.65 -1.59
C ILE A 134 4.88 -2.79 -2.07
N GLY A 135 5.68 -2.55 -3.08
CA GLY A 135 6.64 -3.53 -3.59
C GLY A 135 7.33 -3.09 -4.87
N MET A 136 8.13 -3.98 -5.41
CA MET A 136 8.76 -3.83 -6.73
C MET A 136 7.70 -4.01 -7.82
N ILE A 137 7.91 -3.41 -8.99
CA ILE A 137 6.93 -3.38 -10.08
C ILE A 137 6.40 -4.77 -10.47
N GLU A 138 7.26 -5.75 -10.65
CA GLU A 138 6.86 -7.11 -11.04
C GLU A 138 6.07 -7.83 -9.95
N GLN A 139 6.45 -7.63 -8.71
CA GLN A 139 5.79 -8.22 -7.54
C GLN A 139 4.43 -7.60 -7.29
N VAL A 140 4.33 -6.29 -7.41
CA VAL A 140 3.05 -5.56 -7.28
C VAL A 140 2.06 -5.98 -8.35
N LYS A 141 2.50 -6.18 -9.59
CA LYS A 141 1.64 -6.69 -10.67
C LYS A 141 1.01 -8.04 -10.32
N VAL A 142 1.82 -8.96 -9.81
CA VAL A 142 1.34 -10.29 -9.40
C VAL A 142 0.38 -10.21 -8.21
N ALA A 143 0.72 -9.41 -7.20
CA ALA A 143 -0.16 -9.19 -6.04
C ALA A 143 -1.50 -8.57 -6.47
N ARG A 144 -1.48 -7.58 -7.34
CA ARG A 144 -2.69 -6.96 -7.88
C ARG A 144 -3.57 -7.97 -8.62
N GLU A 145 -2.97 -8.79 -9.48
CA GLU A 145 -3.67 -9.83 -10.23
C GLU A 145 -4.35 -10.83 -9.30
N ALA A 146 -3.65 -11.26 -8.24
CA ALA A 146 -4.22 -12.15 -7.22
C ALA A 146 -5.42 -11.51 -6.50
N ILE A 147 -5.33 -10.24 -6.15
CA ILE A 147 -6.42 -9.50 -5.50
C ILE A 147 -7.61 -9.37 -6.45
N GLU A 148 -7.38 -9.07 -7.72
CA GLU A 148 -8.44 -9.00 -8.74
C GLU A 148 -9.14 -10.35 -8.93
N MET A 149 -8.41 -11.45 -8.87
CA MET A 149 -8.98 -12.81 -8.91
C MET A 149 -9.93 -13.03 -7.71
N LEU A 150 -9.53 -12.62 -6.52
CA LEU A 150 -10.38 -12.71 -5.32
C LEU A 150 -11.63 -11.84 -5.45
N ILE A 151 -11.50 -10.64 -5.97
CA ILE A 151 -12.63 -9.73 -6.24
C ILE A 151 -13.63 -10.39 -7.20
N ASN A 152 -13.14 -11.10 -8.20
CA ASN A 152 -13.95 -11.76 -9.22
C ASN A 152 -14.50 -13.13 -8.79
N GLY A 153 -14.26 -13.54 -7.56
CA GLY A 153 -14.85 -14.77 -6.99
C GLY A 153 -14.02 -16.03 -7.18
N VAL A 154 -12.80 -15.94 -7.65
CA VAL A 154 -11.90 -17.10 -7.77
C VAL A 154 -11.57 -17.64 -6.38
N SER A 155 -11.54 -18.97 -6.22
CA SER A 155 -11.27 -19.59 -4.93
C SER A 155 -9.88 -19.25 -4.40
N HIS A 156 -9.74 -19.21 -3.08
CA HIS A 156 -8.45 -18.93 -2.45
C HIS A 156 -7.38 -19.96 -2.86
N GLU A 157 -7.76 -21.24 -2.97
CA GLU A 157 -6.85 -22.31 -3.41
C GLU A 157 -6.29 -22.04 -4.80
N SER A 158 -7.15 -21.62 -5.75
CA SER A 158 -6.73 -21.28 -7.11
C SER A 158 -5.81 -20.07 -7.14
N VAL A 159 -6.09 -19.06 -6.31
CA VAL A 159 -5.25 -17.87 -6.18
C VAL A 159 -3.86 -18.26 -5.64
N TYR A 160 -3.81 -19.09 -4.61
CA TYR A 160 -2.52 -19.54 -4.05
C TYR A 160 -1.72 -20.38 -5.06
N ALA A 161 -2.37 -21.24 -5.82
CA ALA A 161 -1.74 -22.00 -6.89
C ALA A 161 -1.14 -21.09 -7.98
N PHE A 162 -1.90 -20.05 -8.36
CA PHE A 162 -1.44 -19.02 -9.28
C PHE A 162 -0.18 -18.30 -8.74
N LEU A 163 -0.20 -17.89 -7.48
CA LEU A 163 0.91 -17.20 -6.83
C LEU A 163 2.16 -18.08 -6.74
N ASP A 164 2.02 -19.35 -6.38
CA ASP A 164 3.11 -20.31 -6.34
C ASP A 164 3.76 -20.48 -7.72
N ARG A 165 2.95 -20.58 -8.76
CA ARG A 165 3.43 -20.69 -10.14
C ARG A 165 4.20 -19.43 -10.55
N LYS A 166 3.67 -18.25 -10.25
CA LYS A 166 4.30 -16.97 -10.58
C LYS A 166 5.63 -16.79 -9.84
N LYS A 167 5.69 -17.19 -8.59
CA LYS A 167 6.92 -17.14 -7.80
C LYS A 167 8.01 -18.03 -8.42
N ARG A 168 7.66 -19.22 -8.90
CA ARG A 168 8.58 -20.11 -9.59
C ARG A 168 9.04 -19.56 -10.93
N GLU A 169 8.14 -18.99 -11.72
CA GLU A 169 8.46 -18.35 -13.02
C GLU A 169 9.46 -17.20 -12.84
N LEU A 170 9.22 -16.29 -11.90
CA LEU A 170 10.11 -15.17 -11.61
C LEU A 170 11.50 -15.64 -11.18
N LYS A 171 11.55 -16.69 -10.35
CA LYS A 171 12.82 -17.27 -9.93
C LYS A 171 13.58 -17.90 -11.10
N GLN A 172 12.88 -18.57 -12.01
CA GLN A 172 13.48 -19.17 -13.20
C GLN A 172 14.02 -18.11 -14.15
N ASP A 173 13.27 -17.04 -14.36
CA ASP A 173 13.69 -15.92 -15.21
C ASP A 173 14.95 -15.24 -14.67
N MET A 174 15.05 -15.06 -13.35
CA MET A 174 16.27 -14.55 -12.72
C MET A 174 17.47 -15.47 -12.96
N LEU A 175 17.29 -16.78 -12.81
CA LEU A 175 18.36 -17.77 -13.07
C LEU A 175 18.79 -17.72 -14.53
N ASN A 176 17.86 -17.64 -15.47
CA ASN A 176 18.16 -17.56 -16.90
C ASN A 176 18.89 -16.26 -17.29
N TYR A 177 18.66 -15.17 -16.56
CA TYR A 177 19.32 -13.90 -16.80
C TYR A 177 20.79 -13.92 -16.37
N TYR A 178 21.11 -14.64 -15.28
CA TYR A 178 22.49 -14.71 -14.74
C TYR A 178 23.33 -15.86 -15.30
N TYR A 179 22.76 -16.80 -16.01
CA TYR A 179 23.43 -17.96 -16.62
C TYR A 179 23.15 -18.05 -18.11
#